data_43771e6935c0aab628bbab708036905b
#
_entry.id   43771e6935c0aab628bbab708036905b
#
_cell.length_a   1.000
_cell.length_b   1.000
_cell.length_c   1.000
_cell.angle_alpha   90.00
_cell.angle_beta   90.00
_cell.angle_gamma   90.00
#
_symmetry.space_group_name_H-M   'P 1'
#
loop_
_entity.id
_entity.type
_entity.pdbx_description
1 polymer ?
#
loop_
_entity_poly.entity_id
_entity_poly.type
_entity_poly.pdbx_seq_one_letter_code
_entity_poly.pdbx_strand_id
1 'polypeptide(L)'
;EFRRVLFRSEDRQMFEIMRAGVNVENIFLDKQSGKDFIRPQYQTMKEKLREGDLLYILSIDRLGRNYEEIQKQWRILTKEIGADICVIDMPLLDTRKGKDLMGTFIADLVLQILSFVADNERVNIRKRQAQGILAAKKRGVKFGRPGTLVPDDFGEIIKKWEKGEVKFEDAIKKCEMSQA
;
A
#
# COMPACT_ATOMS: atom_id res chain seq x y z
N GLU A 1 12.66 27.21 8.65
CA GLU A 1 11.77 26.05 8.87
C GLU A 1 11.17 25.65 7.52
N PHE A 2 11.67 24.58 6.91
CA PHE A 2 11.12 24.06 5.65
C PHE A 2 10.00 23.07 5.98
N ARG A 3 8.82 23.30 5.41
CA ARG A 3 7.64 22.44 5.60
C ARG A 3 7.48 21.54 4.39
N ARG A 4 7.43 20.21 4.60
CA ARG A 4 7.32 19.17 3.55
C ARG A 4 6.17 18.23 3.81
N VAL A 5 5.63 17.59 2.74
CA VAL A 5 4.45 16.72 2.85
C VAL A 5 4.50 15.48 1.98
N LEU A 6 3.91 14.38 2.44
CA LEU A 6 3.79 13.08 1.77
C LEU A 6 2.31 12.69 1.53
N PHE A 7 1.95 12.33 0.29
CA PHE A 7 0.57 12.09 -0.17
C PHE A 7 0.22 10.78 -0.87
N ARG A 8 -1.10 10.52 -1.03
CA ARG A 8 -1.66 9.42 -1.82
C ARG A 8 -2.96 9.70 -2.61
N SER A 9 -3.68 10.81 -2.45
CA SER A 9 -4.88 11.17 -3.26
C SER A 9 -5.12 12.67 -3.37
N GLU A 10 -5.71 13.14 -4.49
CA GLU A 10 -5.30 14.38 -5.13
C GLU A 10 -5.97 15.69 -4.70
N ASP A 11 -7.25 15.78 -4.45
CA ASP A 11 -7.85 17.12 -4.41
C ASP A 11 -8.15 17.67 -3.02
N ARG A 12 -8.77 16.88 -2.17
CA ARG A 12 -9.19 17.32 -0.84
C ARG A 12 -8.01 17.50 0.12
N GLN A 13 -7.00 16.70 -0.09
CA GLN A 13 -5.80 16.65 0.77
C GLN A 13 -4.82 17.78 0.43
N MET A 14 -4.73 18.14 -0.85
CA MET A 14 -3.92 19.28 -1.30
C MET A 14 -4.37 20.58 -0.64
N PHE A 15 -5.68 20.76 -0.47
CA PHE A 15 -6.24 21.94 0.17
C PHE A 15 -5.84 22.08 1.64
N GLU A 16 -5.89 20.99 2.40
CA GLU A 16 -5.52 20.95 3.82
C GLU A 16 -4.04 21.32 4.04
N ILE A 17 -3.18 20.94 3.13
CA ILE A 17 -1.73 21.15 3.20
C ILE A 17 -1.33 22.53 2.74
N MET A 18 -1.94 23.04 1.68
CA MET A 18 -1.76 24.44 1.31
C MET A 18 -2.20 25.36 2.45
N ARG A 19 -3.25 24.98 3.16
CA ARG A 19 -3.71 25.67 4.36
C ARG A 19 -2.71 25.62 5.52
N ALA A 20 -1.91 24.55 5.60
CA ALA A 20 -0.79 24.42 6.55
C ALA A 20 0.44 25.26 6.14
N GLY A 21 0.39 25.97 5.00
CA GLY A 21 1.45 26.86 4.53
C GLY A 21 2.66 26.15 3.93
N VAL A 22 2.44 24.96 3.33
CA VAL A 22 3.49 24.21 2.63
C VAL A 22 3.60 24.69 1.18
N ASN A 23 4.81 25.00 0.71
CA ASN A 23 5.07 25.34 -0.66
C ASN A 23 4.91 24.10 -1.57
N VAL A 24 4.34 24.29 -2.77
CA VAL A 24 4.08 23.20 -3.73
C VAL A 24 5.34 22.40 -4.07
N GLU A 25 6.49 23.05 -4.14
CA GLU A 25 7.81 22.42 -4.40
C GLU A 25 8.25 21.44 -3.31
N ASN A 26 7.67 21.54 -2.12
CA ASN A 26 7.95 20.70 -0.96
C ASN A 26 6.89 19.60 -0.75
N ILE A 27 6.04 19.37 -1.75
CA ILE A 27 5.02 18.34 -1.73
C ILE A 27 5.53 17.12 -2.49
N PHE A 28 5.59 15.98 -1.80
CA PHE A 28 6.04 14.69 -2.33
C PHE A 28 4.86 13.74 -2.44
N LEU A 29 4.51 13.34 -3.65
CA LEU A 29 3.33 12.55 -3.96
C LEU A 29 3.70 11.21 -4.57
N ASP A 30 3.46 10.11 -3.85
CA ASP A 30 3.57 8.76 -4.38
C ASP A 30 2.18 8.22 -4.76
N LYS A 31 1.92 8.07 -6.07
CA LYS A 31 0.64 7.60 -6.64
C LYS A 31 0.47 6.07 -6.62
N GLN A 32 1.44 5.32 -6.13
CA GLN A 32 1.44 3.85 -6.24
C GLN A 32 0.55 3.15 -5.22
N SER A 33 -0.26 2.21 -5.72
CA SER A 33 -1.09 1.31 -4.93
C SER A 33 -0.24 0.20 -4.30
N GLY A 34 -0.51 -0.08 -3.05
CA GLY A 34 -0.06 -1.04 -2.06
C GLY A 34 0.70 -2.33 -2.36
N LYS A 35 1.15 -2.66 -3.57
CA LYS A 35 1.90 -3.90 -3.81
C LYS A 35 3.42 -3.73 -3.73
N ASP A 36 3.96 -2.62 -4.23
CA ASP A 36 5.40 -2.39 -4.21
C ASP A 36 5.74 -1.19 -3.34
N PHE A 37 6.64 -1.41 -2.36
CA PHE A 37 7.08 -0.38 -1.41
C PHE A 37 8.16 0.53 -2.00
N ILE A 38 8.29 0.54 -3.31
CA ILE A 38 9.13 1.50 -4.03
C ILE A 38 8.38 2.84 -4.03
N ARG A 39 8.73 3.68 -3.06
CA ARG A 39 8.21 5.05 -2.92
C ARG A 39 9.32 6.05 -3.29
N PRO A 40 9.49 6.36 -4.57
CA PRO A 40 10.59 7.21 -5.03
C PRO A 40 10.49 8.62 -4.44
N GLN A 41 9.29 9.17 -4.33
CA GLN A 41 9.09 10.50 -3.75
C GLN A 41 9.37 10.51 -2.25
N TYR A 42 9.00 9.46 -1.53
CA TYR A 42 9.36 9.31 -0.13
C TYR A 42 10.87 9.26 0.09
N GLN A 43 11.61 8.53 -0.75
CA GLN A 43 13.08 8.49 -0.65
C GLN A 43 13.68 9.85 -0.95
N THR A 44 13.25 10.52 -2.02
CA THR A 44 13.67 11.87 -2.37
C THR A 44 13.38 12.87 -1.24
N MET A 45 12.21 12.79 -0.62
CA MET A 45 11.85 13.61 0.54
C MET A 45 12.80 13.36 1.70
N LYS A 46 13.08 12.09 2.01
CA LYS A 46 13.97 11.69 3.10
C LYS A 46 15.41 12.18 2.90
N GLU A 47 15.92 12.14 1.67
CA GLU A 47 17.25 12.66 1.33
C GLU A 47 17.38 14.18 1.48
N LYS A 48 16.28 14.89 1.25
CA LYS A 48 16.23 16.36 1.39
C LYS A 48 15.94 16.82 2.81
N LEU A 49 15.39 15.95 3.64
CA LEU A 49 14.99 16.30 5.01
C LEU A 49 16.23 16.55 5.88
N ARG A 50 16.17 17.58 6.73
CA ARG A 50 17.25 17.98 7.64
C ARG A 50 16.74 18.08 9.07
N GLU A 51 17.66 18.11 10.01
CA GLU A 51 17.34 18.38 11.42
C GLU A 51 16.62 19.72 11.58
N GLY A 52 15.53 19.70 12.35
CA GLY A 52 14.67 20.88 12.56
C GLY A 52 13.65 21.16 11.46
N ASP A 53 13.67 20.41 10.34
CA ASP A 53 12.60 20.50 9.34
C ASP A 53 11.29 19.92 9.91
N LEU A 54 10.15 20.44 9.42
CA LEU A 54 8.82 19.93 9.78
C LEU A 54 8.21 19.13 8.62
N LEU A 55 7.95 17.84 8.87
CA LEU A 55 7.28 16.95 7.95
C LEU A 55 5.78 16.84 8.31
N TYR A 56 4.91 17.30 7.42
CA TYR A 56 3.49 17.04 7.51
C TYR A 56 3.17 15.69 6.84
N ILE A 57 2.45 14.83 7.54
CA ILE A 57 1.95 13.55 7.03
C ILE A 57 0.43 13.55 7.18
N LEU A 58 -0.30 13.16 6.14
CA LEU A 58 -1.74 13.16 6.21
C LEU A 58 -2.26 12.17 7.26
N SER A 59 -1.78 10.94 7.19
CA SER A 59 -2.15 9.84 8.09
C SER A 59 -0.96 8.92 8.34
N ILE A 60 -0.96 8.25 9.48
CA ILE A 60 0.16 7.41 9.95
C ILE A 60 0.48 6.24 9.00
N ASP A 61 -0.51 5.71 8.28
CA ASP A 61 -0.36 4.64 7.29
C ASP A 61 0.50 5.06 6.08
N ARG A 62 0.83 6.35 5.96
CA ARG A 62 1.77 6.85 4.95
C ARG A 62 3.22 6.48 5.28
N LEU A 63 3.55 6.22 6.54
CA LEU A 63 4.89 5.82 6.93
C LEU A 63 5.18 4.34 6.68
N GLY A 64 4.19 3.47 6.75
CA GLY A 64 4.42 2.05 6.57
C GLY A 64 3.15 1.23 6.37
N ARG A 65 3.33 -0.04 5.99
CA ARG A 65 2.24 -1.01 5.77
C ARG A 65 1.89 -1.81 7.02
N ASN A 66 2.80 -1.90 7.93
CA ASN A 66 2.69 -2.62 9.19
C ASN A 66 3.34 -1.82 10.31
N TYR A 67 3.14 -2.30 11.52
CA TYR A 67 3.64 -1.67 12.74
C TYR A 67 5.15 -1.47 12.74
N GLU A 68 5.90 -2.51 12.43
CA GLU A 68 7.37 -2.49 12.47
C GLU A 68 7.94 -1.44 11.51
N GLU A 69 7.33 -1.35 10.33
CA GLU A 69 7.74 -0.39 9.32
C GLU A 69 7.40 1.05 9.74
N ILE A 70 6.19 1.28 10.28
CA ILE A 70 5.78 2.59 10.79
C ILE A 70 6.73 3.04 11.91
N GLN A 71 7.02 2.18 12.87
CA GLN A 71 7.97 2.48 13.96
C GLN A 71 9.37 2.76 13.44
N LYS A 72 9.86 1.94 12.51
CA LYS A 72 11.17 2.12 11.91
C LYS A 72 11.28 3.47 11.20
N GLN A 73 10.30 3.83 10.36
CA GLN A 73 10.32 5.11 9.65
C GLN A 73 10.15 6.29 10.60
N TRP A 74 9.28 6.19 11.59
CA TRP A 74 9.14 7.21 12.62
C TRP A 74 10.45 7.48 13.34
N ARG A 75 11.14 6.42 13.77
CA ARG A 75 12.43 6.52 14.45
C ARG A 75 13.49 7.17 13.55
N ILE A 76 13.58 6.76 12.28
CA ILE A 76 14.53 7.35 11.32
C ILE A 76 14.27 8.84 11.19
N LEU A 77 13.03 9.25 10.98
CA LEU A 77 12.67 10.65 10.77
C LEU A 77 12.92 11.51 12.01
N THR A 78 12.51 11.02 13.19
CA THR A 78 12.54 11.84 14.44
C THR A 78 13.85 11.74 15.20
N LYS A 79 14.54 10.59 15.17
CA LYS A 79 15.75 10.36 15.99
C LYS A 79 17.04 10.39 15.18
N GLU A 80 17.02 9.86 13.93
CA GLU A 80 18.24 9.80 13.10
C GLU A 80 18.41 11.06 12.26
N ILE A 81 17.32 11.57 11.67
CA ILE A 81 17.32 12.83 10.90
C ILE A 81 17.09 14.03 11.81
N GLY A 82 16.33 13.88 12.89
CA GLY A 82 16.01 14.97 13.81
C GLY A 82 14.91 15.90 13.28
N ALA A 83 14.06 15.43 12.37
CA ALA A 83 12.94 16.20 11.85
C ALA A 83 11.71 16.10 12.77
N ASP A 84 10.95 17.19 12.85
CA ASP A 84 9.65 17.18 13.49
C ASP A 84 8.57 16.58 12.58
N ILE A 85 7.62 15.85 13.14
CA ILE A 85 6.49 15.25 12.40
C ILE A 85 5.17 15.80 12.95
N CYS A 86 4.27 16.16 12.03
CA CYS A 86 2.89 16.50 12.34
C CYS A 86 1.95 15.63 11.50
N VAL A 87 1.15 14.76 12.14
CA VAL A 87 0.15 13.93 11.47
C VAL A 87 -1.17 14.67 11.47
N ILE A 88 -1.67 15.02 10.26
CA ILE A 88 -2.80 15.97 10.10
C ILE A 88 -4.11 15.39 10.64
N ASP A 89 -4.41 14.11 10.34
CA ASP A 89 -5.61 13.43 10.83
C ASP A 89 -5.53 13.04 12.32
N MET A 90 -4.36 13.26 12.94
CA MET A 90 -4.09 12.85 14.31
C MET A 90 -3.24 13.87 15.06
N PRO A 91 -3.85 15.00 15.50
CA PRO A 91 -3.13 16.12 16.11
C PRO A 91 -2.34 15.79 17.39
N LEU A 92 -2.59 14.63 18.00
CA LEU A 92 -1.81 14.10 19.12
C LEU A 92 -0.41 13.65 18.68
N LEU A 93 -0.25 13.29 17.41
CA LEU A 93 1.04 12.93 16.81
C LEU A 93 1.71 14.15 16.16
N ASP A 94 1.93 15.19 16.98
CA ASP A 94 2.69 16.38 16.62
C ASP A 94 3.91 16.48 17.54
N THR A 95 5.08 16.11 17.03
CA THR A 95 6.32 16.04 17.82
C THR A 95 6.76 17.40 18.36
N ARG A 96 6.30 18.51 17.76
CA ARG A 96 6.61 19.86 18.24
C ARG A 96 5.97 20.17 19.60
N LYS A 97 4.80 19.56 19.87
CA LYS A 97 4.04 19.77 21.11
C LYS A 97 4.61 19.00 22.30
N GLY A 98 5.48 18.02 22.01
CA GLY A 98 6.02 17.12 23.01
C GLY A 98 7.54 17.10 23.03
N LYS A 99 8.20 18.26 22.99
CA LYS A 99 9.66 18.33 23.12
C LYS A 99 10.17 17.98 24.52
N ASP A 100 9.29 17.88 25.51
CA ASP A 100 9.58 17.31 26.81
C ASP A 100 9.52 15.78 26.80
N LEU A 101 10.09 15.16 27.81
CA LEU A 101 10.16 13.69 27.95
C LEU A 101 8.77 13.05 27.92
N MET A 102 7.77 13.73 28.45
CA MET A 102 6.39 13.27 28.54
C MET A 102 5.70 13.25 27.17
N GLY A 103 5.89 14.27 26.34
CA GLY A 103 5.27 14.33 25.01
C GLY A 103 5.86 13.29 24.05
N THR A 104 7.18 13.06 24.11
CA THR A 104 7.82 11.97 23.33
C THR A 104 7.27 10.61 23.75
N PHE A 105 7.11 10.36 25.06
CA PHE A 105 6.55 9.13 25.58
C PHE A 105 5.09 8.93 25.15
N ILE A 106 4.26 9.97 25.20
CA ILE A 106 2.86 9.91 24.75
C ILE A 106 2.79 9.61 23.25
N ALA A 107 3.60 10.26 22.42
CA ALA A 107 3.63 10.00 20.97
C ALA A 107 4.03 8.54 20.67
N ASP A 108 5.03 8.02 21.33
CA ASP A 108 5.46 6.62 21.18
C ASP A 108 4.37 5.64 21.65
N LEU A 109 3.69 5.93 22.75
CA LEU A 109 2.59 5.10 23.27
C LEU A 109 1.38 5.10 22.31
N VAL A 110 0.99 6.25 21.79
CA VAL A 110 -0.10 6.38 20.81
C VAL A 110 0.24 5.60 19.54
N LEU A 111 1.47 5.72 19.04
CA LEU A 111 1.96 4.91 17.92
C LEU A 111 1.82 3.41 18.16
N GLN A 112 2.20 2.94 19.34
CA GLN A 112 2.08 1.51 19.70
C GLN A 112 0.62 1.05 19.69
N ILE A 113 -0.28 1.82 20.29
CA ILE A 113 -1.72 1.50 20.35
C ILE A 113 -2.33 1.44 18.95
N LEU A 114 -2.09 2.45 18.13
CA LEU A 114 -2.66 2.53 16.78
C LEU A 114 -2.17 1.41 15.89
N SER A 115 -0.91 1.08 16.00
CA SER A 115 -0.31 0.00 15.24
C SER A 115 -0.85 -1.35 15.65
N PHE A 116 -1.06 -1.58 16.94
CA PHE A 116 -1.71 -2.78 17.46
C PHE A 116 -3.16 -2.90 16.95
N VAL A 117 -3.91 -1.81 16.93
CA VAL A 117 -5.28 -1.78 16.40
C VAL A 117 -5.29 -2.10 14.90
N ALA A 118 -4.40 -1.50 14.11
CA ALA A 118 -4.31 -1.74 12.68
C ALA A 118 -3.95 -3.19 12.34
N ASP A 119 -3.03 -3.80 13.07
CA ASP A 119 -2.66 -5.20 12.89
C ASP A 119 -3.80 -6.16 13.27
N ASN A 120 -4.50 -5.89 14.36
CA ASN A 120 -5.69 -6.66 14.74
C ASN A 120 -6.79 -6.57 13.68
N GLU A 121 -7.02 -5.41 13.10
CA GLU A 121 -8.02 -5.25 12.04
C GLU A 121 -7.66 -6.05 10.79
N ARG A 122 -6.39 -6.04 10.36
CA ARG A 122 -5.89 -6.88 9.25
C ARG A 122 -6.10 -8.37 9.52
N VAL A 123 -5.78 -8.83 10.72
CA VAL A 123 -6.00 -10.24 11.13
C VAL A 123 -7.49 -10.58 11.07
N ASN A 124 -8.34 -9.69 11.57
CA ASN A 124 -9.79 -9.88 11.57
C ASN A 124 -10.39 -9.87 10.14
N ILE A 125 -9.91 -9.01 9.25
CA ILE A 125 -10.30 -9.00 7.83
C ILE A 125 -9.92 -10.32 7.17
N ARG A 126 -8.69 -10.79 7.35
CA ARG A 126 -8.25 -12.10 6.80
C ARG A 126 -9.07 -13.26 7.32
N LYS A 127 -9.38 -13.28 8.63
CA LYS A 127 -10.25 -14.31 9.23
C LYS A 127 -11.66 -14.28 8.61
N ARG A 128 -12.26 -13.10 8.49
CA ARG A 128 -13.59 -12.94 7.85
C ARG A 128 -13.58 -13.35 6.38
N GLN A 129 -12.56 -13.00 5.63
CA GLN A 129 -12.38 -13.42 4.25
C GLN A 129 -12.26 -14.96 4.13
N ALA A 130 -11.43 -15.59 4.95
CA ALA A 130 -11.25 -17.04 4.97
C ALA A 130 -12.57 -17.75 5.30
N GLN A 131 -13.31 -17.26 6.31
CA GLN A 131 -14.63 -17.79 6.67
C GLN A 131 -15.64 -17.60 5.53
N GLY A 132 -15.65 -16.45 4.88
CA GLY A 132 -16.50 -16.16 3.73
C GLY A 132 -16.23 -17.08 2.54
N ILE A 133 -14.94 -17.30 2.23
CA ILE A 133 -14.50 -18.23 1.17
C ILE A 133 -14.94 -19.67 1.51
N LEU A 134 -14.76 -20.08 2.76
CA LEU A 134 -15.15 -21.43 3.21
C LEU A 134 -16.67 -21.63 3.10
N ALA A 135 -17.45 -20.65 3.51
CA ALA A 135 -18.91 -20.69 3.40
C ALA A 135 -19.37 -20.70 1.94
N ALA A 136 -18.72 -19.92 1.08
CA ALA A 136 -19.04 -19.91 -0.35
C ALA A 136 -18.66 -21.23 -1.05
N LYS A 137 -17.52 -21.83 -0.70
CA LYS A 137 -17.13 -23.17 -1.18
C LYS A 137 -18.13 -24.25 -0.77
N LYS A 138 -18.64 -24.21 0.48
CA LYS A 138 -19.68 -25.13 0.95
C LYS A 138 -21.01 -24.99 0.15
N ARG A 139 -21.28 -23.79 -0.40
CA ARG A 139 -22.44 -23.54 -1.28
C ARG A 139 -22.17 -23.87 -2.75
N GLY A 140 -21.01 -24.45 -3.08
CA GLY A 140 -20.63 -24.83 -4.44
C GLY A 140 -20.06 -23.71 -5.30
N VAL A 141 -19.77 -22.55 -4.74
CA VAL A 141 -19.15 -21.43 -5.49
C VAL A 141 -17.70 -21.80 -5.82
N LYS A 142 -17.38 -21.80 -7.11
CA LYS A 142 -16.01 -22.03 -7.62
C LYS A 142 -15.27 -20.69 -7.61
N PHE A 143 -14.06 -20.70 -7.04
CA PHE A 143 -13.13 -19.56 -7.04
C PHE A 143 -12.01 -19.82 -8.04
N GLY A 144 -11.45 -18.76 -8.57
CA GLY A 144 -10.35 -18.80 -9.52
C GLY A 144 -10.77 -18.30 -10.90
N ARG A 145 -9.83 -18.33 -11.82
CA ARG A 145 -10.12 -18.01 -13.23
C ARG A 145 -11.14 -19.02 -13.78
N PRO A 146 -12.19 -18.58 -14.47
CA PRO A 146 -13.08 -19.50 -15.18
C PRO A 146 -12.26 -20.45 -16.06
N GLY A 147 -12.61 -21.74 -16.04
CA GLY A 147 -11.96 -22.70 -16.94
C GLY A 147 -12.13 -22.24 -18.38
N THR A 148 -11.10 -22.41 -19.19
CA THR A 148 -11.20 -22.19 -20.63
C THR A 148 -12.22 -23.20 -21.19
N LEU A 149 -13.21 -22.69 -21.93
CA LEU A 149 -14.13 -23.58 -22.66
C LEU A 149 -13.29 -24.27 -23.71
N VAL A 150 -13.26 -25.59 -23.62
CA VAL A 150 -12.56 -26.46 -24.58
C VAL A 150 -13.61 -26.98 -25.53
N PRO A 151 -13.43 -26.87 -26.86
CA PRO A 151 -14.35 -27.46 -27.85
C PRO A 151 -14.49 -28.95 -27.65
N ASP A 152 -15.64 -29.52 -28.01
CA ASP A 152 -15.92 -30.96 -27.88
C ASP A 152 -14.94 -31.83 -28.68
N ASP A 153 -14.44 -31.31 -29.81
CA ASP A 153 -13.47 -31.96 -30.69
C ASP A 153 -12.00 -31.70 -30.30
N PHE A 154 -11.72 -31.07 -29.19
CA PHE A 154 -10.37 -30.74 -28.73
C PHE A 154 -9.44 -31.96 -28.68
N GLY A 155 -9.95 -33.09 -28.21
CA GLY A 155 -9.18 -34.34 -28.15
C GLY A 155 -8.79 -34.87 -29.51
N GLU A 156 -9.62 -34.67 -30.55
CA GLU A 156 -9.31 -35.05 -31.93
C GLU A 156 -8.30 -34.10 -32.57
N ILE A 157 -8.44 -32.80 -32.30
CA ILE A 157 -7.52 -31.78 -32.80
C ILE A 157 -6.11 -32.03 -32.27
N ILE A 158 -5.97 -32.34 -30.96
CA ILE A 158 -4.67 -32.68 -30.36
C ILE A 158 -4.06 -33.91 -30.98
N LYS A 159 -4.82 -35.00 -31.16
CA LYS A 159 -4.33 -36.24 -31.81
C LYS A 159 -3.83 -36.01 -33.24
N LYS A 160 -4.50 -35.13 -33.98
CA LYS A 160 -4.08 -34.77 -35.35
C LYS A 160 -2.80 -33.93 -35.33
N TRP A 161 -2.67 -33.04 -34.36
CA TRP A 161 -1.44 -32.27 -34.18
C TRP A 161 -0.26 -33.15 -33.77
N GLU A 162 -0.44 -34.05 -32.79
CA GLU A 162 0.59 -35.02 -32.38
C GLU A 162 1.06 -35.92 -33.52
N LYS A 163 0.17 -36.28 -34.45
CA LYS A 163 0.51 -37.04 -35.67
C LYS A 163 1.15 -36.18 -36.76
N GLY A 164 1.26 -34.88 -36.58
CA GLY A 164 1.80 -33.97 -37.58
C GLY A 164 0.84 -33.64 -38.74
N GLU A 165 -0.42 -34.03 -38.65
CA GLU A 165 -1.44 -33.79 -39.67
C GLU A 165 -1.94 -32.32 -39.69
N VAL A 166 -1.79 -31.59 -38.57
CA VAL A 166 -2.20 -30.19 -38.40
C VAL A 166 -1.07 -29.42 -37.74
N LYS A 167 -0.77 -28.22 -38.23
CA LYS A 167 0.21 -27.33 -37.61
C LYS A 167 -0.34 -26.75 -36.29
N PHE A 168 0.54 -26.45 -35.36
CA PHE A 168 0.19 -25.88 -34.04
C PHE A 168 -0.68 -24.63 -34.14
N GLU A 169 -0.34 -23.70 -35.04
CA GLU A 169 -1.10 -22.47 -35.26
C GLU A 169 -2.55 -22.73 -35.74
N ASP A 170 -2.74 -23.73 -36.57
CA ASP A 170 -4.07 -24.11 -37.07
C ASP A 170 -4.88 -24.85 -35.99
N ALA A 171 -4.21 -25.64 -35.15
CA ALA A 171 -4.84 -26.29 -34.01
C ALA A 171 -5.35 -25.24 -32.98
N ILE A 172 -4.55 -24.21 -32.70
CA ILE A 172 -4.95 -23.10 -31.80
C ILE A 172 -6.17 -22.35 -32.37
N LYS A 173 -6.15 -22.01 -33.66
CA LYS A 173 -7.28 -21.33 -34.31
C LYS A 173 -8.57 -22.15 -34.26
N LYS A 174 -8.48 -23.47 -34.50
CA LYS A 174 -9.64 -24.36 -34.39
C LYS A 174 -10.21 -24.48 -32.99
N CYS A 175 -9.35 -24.35 -31.98
CA CYS A 175 -9.76 -24.37 -30.60
C CYS A 175 -10.23 -23.01 -30.08
N GLU A 176 -10.22 -21.94 -30.89
CA GLU A 176 -10.52 -20.55 -30.49
C GLU A 176 -9.69 -20.07 -29.27
N MET A 177 -8.51 -20.63 -29.09
CA MET A 177 -7.61 -20.33 -28.00
C MET A 177 -6.62 -19.22 -28.38
N SER A 178 -6.33 -18.28 -27.49
CA SER A 178 -5.27 -17.30 -27.72
C SER A 178 -3.89 -17.93 -27.48
N GLN A 179 -2.91 -17.59 -28.31
CA GLN A 179 -1.51 -17.85 -27.97
C GLN A 179 -1.15 -17.06 -26.70
N ALA A 180 -0.67 -17.73 -25.65
CA ALA A 180 -0.20 -17.11 -24.43
C ALA A 180 1.23 -16.58 -24.61
#